data_97726cd1158780b954cadd522daef8b4
#
_entry.id   97726cd1158780b954cadd522daef8b4
#
_cell.length_a   1.000
_cell.length_b   1.000
_cell.length_c   1.000
_cell.angle_alpha   90.00
_cell.angle_beta   90.00
_cell.angle_gamma   90.00
#
_symmetry.space_group_name_H-M   'P 1'
#
loop_
_entity.id
_entity.type
_entity.pdbx_description
1 polymer ?
#
loop_
_entity_poly.entity_id
_entity_poly.type
_entity_poly.pdbx_seq_one_letter_code
_entity_poly.pdbx_strand_id
1 'polypeptide(L)'
;SEVAQGKQKVIVQVALEKHPQFPDVPLVGDFVKDPERREQLRFALSWLPMGRPYVAPPEVPADRVKILRDAFVSASKDPELLAEAAKMNLEISALTGQEVQDLIAKLYATPPAVVEKVRDIMVAK
;
A
#
# COMPACT_ATOMS: atom_id res chain seq x y z
N SER A 1 -3.41 -21.97 2.09
CA SER A 1 -2.19 -21.43 2.75
C SER A 1 -1.96 -22.19 4.06
N GLU A 2 -0.73 -22.18 4.58
CA GLU A 2 -0.40 -22.83 5.88
C GLU A 2 -1.15 -22.19 7.05
N VAL A 3 -1.47 -20.90 6.94
CA VAL A 3 -2.31 -20.18 7.91
C VAL A 3 -3.73 -20.77 7.94
N ALA A 4 -4.33 -21.04 6.77
CA ALA A 4 -5.65 -21.65 6.69
C ALA A 4 -5.68 -23.10 7.22
N GLN A 5 -4.54 -23.79 7.19
CA GLN A 5 -4.37 -25.12 7.76
C GLN A 5 -4.03 -25.11 9.26
N GLY A 6 -3.97 -23.97 9.90
CA GLY A 6 -3.60 -23.81 11.31
C GLY A 6 -2.13 -24.11 11.65
N LYS A 7 -1.27 -24.29 10.63
CA LYS A 7 0.17 -24.54 10.83
C LYS A 7 0.96 -23.31 11.17
N GLN A 8 0.45 -22.13 10.77
CA GLN A 8 1.03 -20.83 11.07
C GLN A 8 -0.03 -19.89 11.63
N LYS A 9 0.36 -18.99 12.50
CA LYS A 9 -0.52 -17.97 13.08
C LYS A 9 0.04 -16.59 12.75
N VAL A 10 -0.79 -15.74 12.16
CA VAL A 10 -0.48 -14.32 12.00
C VAL A 10 -0.71 -13.64 13.34
N ILE A 11 0.31 -12.99 13.88
CA ILE A 11 0.27 -12.35 15.22
C ILE A 11 0.23 -10.83 15.16
N VAL A 12 0.67 -10.23 14.06
CA VAL A 12 0.69 -8.77 13.82
C VAL A 12 0.67 -8.49 12.33
N GLN A 13 0.06 -7.38 11.95
CA GLN A 13 0.07 -6.88 10.58
C GLN A 13 0.94 -5.63 10.49
N VAL A 14 1.90 -5.63 9.58
CA VAL A 14 2.74 -4.46 9.27
C VAL A 14 2.09 -3.73 8.09
N ALA A 15 1.07 -2.93 8.40
CA ALA A 15 0.27 -2.19 7.42
C ALA A 15 -0.35 -0.95 8.09
N LEU A 16 -0.94 -0.05 7.30
CA LEU A 16 -1.71 1.10 7.78
C LEU A 16 -3.16 0.74 8.08
N GLU A 17 -3.69 -0.28 7.42
CA GLU A 17 -5.05 -0.78 7.55
C GLU A 17 -5.03 -2.30 7.69
N LYS A 18 -6.04 -2.84 8.36
CA LYS A 18 -6.17 -4.29 8.55
C LYS A 18 -6.54 -4.99 7.26
N HIS A 19 -5.88 -6.11 6.99
CA HIS A 19 -6.23 -6.98 5.88
C HIS A 19 -7.59 -7.65 6.14
N PRO A 20 -8.50 -7.72 5.15
CA PRO A 20 -9.83 -8.29 5.33
C PRO A 20 -9.85 -9.74 5.83
N GLN A 21 -8.85 -10.54 5.46
CA GLN A 21 -8.72 -11.93 5.92
C GLN A 21 -8.27 -12.05 7.39
N PHE A 22 -7.76 -10.97 8.00
CA PHE A 22 -7.21 -10.97 9.35
C PHE A 22 -7.77 -9.83 10.22
N PRO A 23 -9.10 -9.67 10.34
CA PRO A 23 -9.71 -8.52 11.01
C PRO A 23 -9.36 -8.46 12.50
N ASP A 24 -9.12 -9.61 13.14
CA ASP A 24 -8.82 -9.72 14.57
C ASP A 24 -7.33 -9.60 14.91
N VAL A 25 -6.46 -9.62 13.87
CA VAL A 25 -5.02 -9.47 14.09
C VAL A 25 -4.67 -7.98 14.23
N PRO A 26 -3.94 -7.57 15.29
CA PRO A 26 -3.59 -6.17 15.50
C PRO A 26 -2.62 -5.64 14.45
N LEU A 27 -2.69 -4.34 14.19
CA LEU A 27 -1.68 -3.61 13.43
C LEU A 27 -0.46 -3.33 14.30
N VAL A 28 0.73 -3.27 13.70
CA VAL A 28 1.95 -2.85 14.39
C VAL A 28 1.78 -1.47 15.04
N GLY A 29 1.00 -0.56 14.44
CA GLY A 29 0.69 0.76 14.98
C GLY A 29 -0.11 0.74 16.29
N ASP A 30 -0.86 -0.33 16.57
CA ASP A 30 -1.65 -0.46 17.80
C ASP A 30 -0.76 -0.59 19.05
N PHE A 31 0.47 -1.04 18.88
CA PHE A 31 1.46 -1.20 19.96
C PHE A 31 2.28 0.09 20.21
N VAL A 32 2.20 1.08 19.33
CA VAL A 32 2.93 2.35 19.48
C VAL A 32 2.04 3.36 20.20
N LYS A 33 2.33 3.62 21.47
CA LYS A 33 1.55 4.53 22.33
C LYS A 33 1.93 6.00 22.13
N ASP A 34 3.19 6.26 21.87
CA ASP A 34 3.74 7.60 21.68
C ASP A 34 3.23 8.19 20.35
N PRO A 35 2.58 9.38 20.35
CA PRO A 35 1.99 9.96 19.15
C PRO A 35 3.04 10.31 18.08
N GLU A 36 4.21 10.79 18.49
CA GLU A 36 5.29 11.17 17.56
C GLU A 36 5.86 9.93 16.85
N ARG A 37 6.12 8.86 17.62
CA ARG A 37 6.56 7.58 17.05
C ARG A 37 5.51 6.94 16.16
N ARG A 38 4.23 7.13 16.49
CA ARG A 38 3.14 6.65 15.64
C ARG A 38 3.11 7.37 14.29
N GLU A 39 3.36 8.69 14.30
CA GLU A 39 3.46 9.47 13.05
C GLU A 39 4.66 9.03 12.21
N GLN A 40 5.83 8.83 12.84
CA GLN A 40 7.03 8.28 12.18
C GLN A 40 6.75 6.91 11.56
N LEU A 41 6.09 6.01 12.27
CA LEU A 41 5.71 4.69 11.78
C LEU A 41 4.73 4.80 10.60
N ARG A 42 3.72 5.66 10.70
CA ARG A 42 2.77 5.89 9.59
C ARG A 42 3.48 6.39 8.34
N PHE A 43 4.41 7.32 8.48
CA PHE A 43 5.23 7.78 7.36
C PHE A 43 6.07 6.65 6.79
N ALA A 44 6.77 5.88 7.63
CA ALA A 44 7.59 4.76 7.20
C ALA A 44 6.81 3.66 6.45
N LEU A 45 5.52 3.45 6.78
CA LEU A 45 4.66 2.45 6.15
C LEU A 45 3.81 2.99 4.99
N SER A 46 3.80 4.31 4.78
CA SER A 46 2.86 4.96 3.85
C SER A 46 3.06 4.61 2.38
N TRP A 47 4.22 4.12 1.99
CA TRP A 47 4.51 3.65 0.63
C TRP A 47 4.00 2.23 0.34
N LEU A 48 3.73 1.43 1.38
CA LEU A 48 3.31 0.03 1.24
C LEU A 48 2.07 -0.17 0.34
N PRO A 49 1.01 0.67 0.45
CA PRO A 49 -0.16 0.53 -0.40
C PRO A 49 0.13 0.75 -1.89
N MET A 50 1.17 1.50 -2.26
CA MET A 50 1.51 1.73 -3.67
C MET A 50 1.93 0.45 -4.40
N GLY A 51 2.46 -0.54 -3.70
CA GLY A 51 2.87 -1.81 -4.28
C GLY A 51 3.83 -1.63 -5.48
N ARG A 52 3.34 -1.93 -6.67
CA ARG A 52 4.08 -1.82 -7.94
C ARG A 52 3.34 -0.88 -8.89
N PRO A 53 3.53 0.44 -8.78
CA PRO A 53 2.79 1.39 -9.59
C PRO A 53 3.26 1.38 -11.05
N TYR A 54 2.31 1.50 -11.98
CA TYR A 54 2.61 1.86 -13.35
C TYR A 54 2.73 3.38 -13.45
N VAL A 55 3.79 3.86 -14.08
CA VAL A 55 4.07 5.29 -14.24
C VAL A 55 4.16 5.67 -15.71
N ALA A 56 3.75 6.89 -16.03
CA ALA A 56 3.92 7.47 -17.35
C ALA A 56 4.88 8.67 -17.27
N PRO A 57 5.65 8.97 -18.33
CA PRO A 57 6.47 10.17 -18.39
C PRO A 57 5.65 11.46 -18.18
N PRO A 58 6.27 12.53 -17.64
CA PRO A 58 5.56 13.78 -17.35
C PRO A 58 4.90 14.45 -18.57
N GLU A 59 5.45 14.24 -19.76
CA GLU A 59 5.00 14.88 -21.00
C GLU A 59 3.83 14.13 -21.67
N VAL A 60 3.35 13.03 -21.09
CA VAL A 60 2.20 12.30 -21.67
C VAL A 60 0.95 13.16 -21.52
N PRO A 61 0.23 13.46 -22.63
CA PRO A 61 -0.98 14.27 -22.59
C PRO A 61 -2.05 13.71 -21.63
N ALA A 62 -2.78 14.59 -20.97
CA ALA A 62 -3.74 14.22 -19.93
C ALA A 62 -4.85 13.27 -20.41
N ASP A 63 -5.29 13.42 -21.66
CA ASP A 63 -6.27 12.52 -22.31
C ASP A 63 -5.73 11.10 -22.45
N ARG A 64 -4.45 10.96 -22.79
CA ARG A 64 -3.77 9.65 -22.85
C ARG A 64 -3.60 9.02 -21.49
N VAL A 65 -3.21 9.82 -20.48
CA VAL A 65 -3.15 9.35 -19.08
C VAL A 65 -4.51 8.86 -18.62
N LYS A 66 -5.59 9.58 -18.97
CA LYS A 66 -6.96 9.16 -18.66
C LYS A 66 -7.30 7.80 -19.28
N ILE A 67 -7.02 7.62 -20.56
CA ILE A 67 -7.27 6.35 -21.27
C ILE A 67 -6.52 5.20 -20.60
N LEU A 68 -5.23 5.39 -20.25
CA LEU A 68 -4.43 4.36 -19.57
C LEU A 68 -4.99 4.01 -18.19
N ARG A 69 -5.42 5.01 -17.42
CA ARG A 69 -6.04 4.79 -16.11
C ARG A 69 -7.36 4.01 -16.21
N ASP A 70 -8.21 4.40 -17.15
CA ASP A 70 -9.50 3.74 -17.36
C ASP A 70 -9.29 2.28 -17.82
N ALA A 71 -8.33 2.04 -18.71
CA ALA A 71 -7.97 0.70 -19.18
C ALA A 71 -7.42 -0.16 -18.03
N PHE A 72 -6.56 0.39 -17.17
CA PHE A 72 -6.02 -0.31 -16.00
C PHE A 72 -7.13 -0.72 -15.02
N VAL A 73 -8.03 0.22 -14.70
CA VAL A 73 -9.17 -0.06 -13.81
C VAL A 73 -10.11 -1.10 -14.42
N SER A 74 -10.36 -1.04 -15.73
CA SER A 74 -11.16 -2.03 -16.43
C SER A 74 -10.50 -3.42 -16.38
N ALA A 75 -9.21 -3.51 -16.72
CA ALA A 75 -8.46 -4.76 -16.70
C ALA A 75 -8.40 -5.37 -15.28
N SER A 76 -8.24 -4.56 -14.24
CA SER A 76 -8.20 -5.05 -12.85
C SER A 76 -9.52 -5.66 -12.36
N LYS A 77 -10.62 -5.41 -13.07
CA LYS A 77 -11.96 -5.95 -12.79
C LYS A 77 -12.39 -7.01 -13.80
N ASP A 78 -11.54 -7.32 -14.77
CA ASP A 78 -11.85 -8.31 -15.79
C ASP A 78 -12.00 -9.72 -15.18
N PRO A 79 -13.13 -10.42 -15.45
CA PRO A 79 -13.38 -11.73 -14.85
C PRO A 79 -12.35 -12.80 -15.25
N GLU A 80 -11.80 -12.74 -16.47
CA GLU A 80 -10.79 -13.70 -16.92
C GLU A 80 -9.47 -13.46 -16.20
N LEU A 81 -9.05 -12.19 -16.04
CA LEU A 81 -7.87 -11.83 -15.26
C LEU A 81 -8.01 -12.30 -13.80
N LEU A 82 -9.16 -12.03 -13.18
CA LEU A 82 -9.43 -12.41 -11.79
C LEU A 82 -9.43 -13.93 -11.62
N ALA A 83 -9.98 -14.67 -12.58
CA ALA A 83 -9.97 -16.14 -12.57
C ALA A 83 -8.55 -16.71 -12.70
N GLU A 84 -7.72 -16.15 -13.57
CA GLU A 84 -6.32 -16.57 -13.72
C GLU A 84 -5.50 -16.22 -12.46
N ALA A 85 -5.67 -15.03 -11.90
CA ALA A 85 -5.02 -14.63 -10.65
C ALA A 85 -5.38 -15.58 -9.49
N ALA A 86 -6.66 -15.96 -9.39
CA ALA A 86 -7.12 -16.91 -8.37
C ALA A 86 -6.48 -18.29 -8.51
N LYS A 87 -6.31 -18.81 -9.75
CA LYS A 87 -5.60 -20.08 -10.00
C LYS A 87 -4.14 -20.04 -9.53
N MET A 88 -3.51 -18.86 -9.62
CA MET A 88 -2.14 -18.64 -9.18
C MET A 88 -2.04 -18.25 -7.70
N ASN A 89 -3.15 -18.20 -6.96
CA ASN A 89 -3.25 -17.68 -5.59
C ASN A 89 -2.74 -16.22 -5.46
N LEU A 90 -2.94 -15.40 -6.50
CA LEU A 90 -2.62 -13.98 -6.49
C LEU A 90 -3.88 -13.18 -6.17
N GLU A 91 -3.77 -12.26 -5.22
CA GLU A 91 -4.80 -11.28 -4.91
C GLU A 91 -4.61 -10.04 -5.78
N ILE A 92 -5.67 -9.62 -6.47
CA ILE A 92 -5.68 -8.37 -7.23
C ILE A 92 -6.32 -7.29 -6.36
N SER A 93 -5.50 -6.40 -5.82
CA SER A 93 -5.92 -5.24 -5.03
C SER A 93 -5.38 -3.97 -5.68
N ALA A 94 -6.04 -3.53 -6.73
CA ALA A 94 -5.58 -2.40 -7.54
C ALA A 94 -6.02 -1.05 -6.94
N LEU A 95 -5.06 -0.12 -6.81
CA LEU A 95 -5.34 1.29 -6.57
C LEU A 95 -5.52 2.03 -7.89
N THR A 96 -6.45 2.97 -7.91
CA THR A 96 -6.61 3.88 -9.05
C THR A 96 -5.45 4.89 -9.12
N GLY A 97 -5.20 5.44 -10.29
CA GLY A 97 -4.18 6.48 -10.45
C GLY A 97 -4.43 7.72 -9.59
N GLN A 98 -5.69 8.03 -9.25
CA GLN A 98 -6.02 9.13 -8.34
C GLN A 98 -5.66 8.79 -6.89
N GLU A 99 -5.99 7.60 -6.42
CA GLU A 99 -5.63 7.15 -5.07
C GLU A 99 -4.11 7.15 -4.86
N VAL A 100 -3.34 6.70 -5.88
CA VAL A 100 -1.87 6.76 -5.83
C VAL A 100 -1.37 8.21 -5.79
N GLN A 101 -1.93 9.13 -6.59
CA GLN A 101 -1.59 10.55 -6.53
C GLN A 101 -1.88 11.18 -5.17
N ASP A 102 -3.03 10.89 -4.59
CA ASP A 102 -3.44 11.39 -3.28
C ASP A 102 -2.50 10.86 -2.17
N LEU A 103 -2.07 9.61 -2.29
CA LEU A 103 -1.09 9.01 -1.38
C LEU A 103 0.25 9.72 -1.46
N ILE A 104 0.75 9.96 -2.67
CA ILE A 104 2.00 10.70 -2.91
C ILE A 104 1.89 12.12 -2.37
N ALA A 105 0.77 12.82 -2.63
CA ALA A 105 0.55 14.17 -2.11
C ALA A 105 0.59 14.22 -0.58
N LYS A 106 -0.02 13.25 0.10
CA LYS A 106 0.04 13.09 1.56
C LYS A 106 1.47 12.84 2.05
N LEU A 107 2.26 12.04 1.34
CA LEU A 107 3.67 11.80 1.65
C LEU A 107 4.49 13.09 1.60
N TYR A 108 4.33 13.85 0.54
CA TYR A 108 5.03 15.14 0.40
C TYR A 108 4.58 16.23 1.40
N ALA A 109 3.37 16.09 1.94
CA ALA A 109 2.86 16.98 2.98
C ALA A 109 3.35 16.62 4.41
N THR A 110 4.12 15.53 4.56
CA THR A 110 4.66 15.12 5.86
C THR A 110 5.64 16.16 6.39
N PRO A 111 5.54 16.57 7.67
CA PRO A 111 6.45 17.55 8.25
C PRO A 111 7.92 17.12 8.11
N PRO A 112 8.84 18.05 7.73
CA PRO A 112 10.27 17.72 7.53
C PRO A 112 10.91 17.05 8.75
N ALA A 113 10.54 17.45 9.96
CA ALA A 113 11.06 16.85 11.20
C ALA A 113 10.74 15.35 11.31
N VAL A 114 9.57 14.91 10.85
CA VAL A 114 9.19 13.48 10.82
C VAL A 114 10.03 12.73 9.79
N VAL A 115 10.18 13.33 8.60
CA VAL A 115 10.98 12.76 7.50
C VAL A 115 12.44 12.57 7.92
N GLU A 116 13.04 13.58 8.56
CA GLU A 116 14.43 13.51 9.04
C GLU A 116 14.61 12.41 10.09
N LYS A 117 13.73 12.33 11.07
CA LYS A 117 13.80 11.28 12.09
C LYS A 117 13.69 9.87 11.50
N VAL A 118 12.75 9.66 10.57
CA VAL A 118 12.62 8.35 9.91
C VAL A 118 13.84 8.04 9.07
N ARG A 119 14.37 9.02 8.33
CA ARG A 119 15.62 8.88 7.57
C ARG A 119 16.77 8.44 8.48
N ASP A 120 16.94 9.11 9.63
CA ASP A 120 18.02 8.80 10.55
C ASP A 120 17.92 7.38 11.13
N ILE A 121 16.70 6.90 11.40
CA ILE A 121 16.46 5.52 11.82
C ILE A 121 16.79 4.51 10.72
N MET A 122 16.42 4.81 9.46
CA MET A 122 16.62 3.90 8.34
C MET A 122 18.08 3.84 7.85
N VAL A 123 18.85 4.91 8.07
CA VAL A 123 20.27 5.02 7.65
C VAL A 123 21.24 4.72 8.78
N ALA A 124 20.75 4.65 10.03
CA ALA A 124 21.59 4.25 11.16
C ALA A 124 22.17 2.85 10.92
N LYS A 125 23.50 2.79 10.82
CA LYS A 125 24.28 1.56 10.67
C LYS A 125 24.38 0.82 12.00
#